data_c05ff07c40c0aea6b5d481587556ac17
#
_entry.id   c05ff07c40c0aea6b5d481587556ac17
#
_cell.length_a   1.000
_cell.length_b   1.000
_cell.length_c   1.000
_cell.angle_alpha   90.00
_cell.angle_beta   90.00
_cell.angle_gamma   90.00
#
_symmetry.space_group_name_H-M   'P 1'
#
loop_
_entity.id
_entity.type
_entity.pdbx_description
1 polymer ?
#
loop_
_entity_poly.entity_id
_entity_poly.type
_entity_poly.pdbx_seq_one_letter_code
_entity_poly.pdbx_strand_id
1 'polypeptide(L)'
;MKLVFAGTPEVAVPALDALIASGRHEVAAVVTRPDAPAGRGRRLVASPVAERAEEAGIEVLKPARPRDEEFLARLREIGPDCCPVVAYGALLPKIALDVPARGWVNLHFSLLPAWRGAAPVQHAVMAGDEVTGASTFLIEEGLDSGPVYGVLTERVRPTDTSGDLLTRLAFAGAGLLAATMDGIEDGTLHAVPQPAEGITLAPKITVEDAQVQWSAPALRVDRVVRGCTPAPGAWTLFRGERLKLVQAAPVVDRTDLAPGELSAGKNNVYVGTGSHAVELHWVQPQGKKPMRAADWARGVRIAHGEALGV
;
A
#
# COMPACT_ATOMS: atom_id res chain seq x y z
N MET A 1 -14.04 2.63 25.02
CA MET A 1 -12.69 3.23 25.25
C MET A 1 -12.58 4.60 24.61
N LYS A 2 -11.71 5.46 25.17
CA LYS A 2 -11.25 6.69 24.54
C LYS A 2 -10.08 6.36 23.60
N LEU A 3 -10.19 6.69 22.32
CA LEU A 3 -9.20 6.36 21.29
C LEU A 3 -8.56 7.62 20.71
N VAL A 4 -7.30 7.51 20.32
CA VAL A 4 -6.63 8.44 19.42
C VAL A 4 -6.21 7.65 18.19
N PHE A 5 -6.84 7.92 17.06
CA PHE A 5 -6.57 7.23 15.80
C PHE A 5 -5.37 7.82 15.09
N ALA A 6 -4.44 7.00 14.62
CA ALA A 6 -3.29 7.46 13.84
C ALA A 6 -3.33 6.91 12.41
N GLY A 7 -3.39 7.80 11.43
CA GLY A 7 -3.44 7.42 10.02
C GLY A 7 -3.17 8.60 9.09
N THR A 8 -2.88 8.33 7.81
CA THR A 8 -2.58 9.41 6.87
C THR A 8 -3.30 9.24 5.53
N PRO A 9 -3.09 8.15 4.75
CA PRO A 9 -3.63 8.02 3.40
C PRO A 9 -5.10 7.56 3.41
N GLU A 10 -5.71 7.61 2.24
CA GLU A 10 -7.09 7.18 1.95
C GLU A 10 -7.42 5.78 2.51
N VAL A 11 -6.48 4.86 2.46
CA VAL A 11 -6.67 3.48 2.95
C VAL A 11 -6.88 3.38 4.46
N ALA A 12 -6.63 4.44 5.20
CA ALA A 12 -6.88 4.51 6.64
C ALA A 12 -8.30 5.01 6.97
N VAL A 13 -8.97 5.68 6.03
CA VAL A 13 -10.30 6.29 6.22
C VAL A 13 -11.37 5.25 6.57
N PRO A 14 -11.48 4.08 5.90
CA PRO A 14 -12.48 3.07 6.26
C PRO A 14 -12.39 2.61 7.73
N ALA A 15 -11.17 2.50 8.26
CA ALA A 15 -10.96 2.10 9.66
C ALA A 15 -11.37 3.23 10.63
N LEU A 16 -11.08 4.48 10.32
CA LEU A 16 -11.54 5.64 11.09
C LEU A 16 -13.07 5.69 11.10
N ASP A 17 -13.71 5.54 9.94
CA ASP A 17 -15.17 5.53 9.82
C ASP A 17 -15.83 4.41 10.64
N ALA A 18 -15.25 3.21 10.61
CA ALA A 18 -15.75 2.09 11.39
C ALA A 18 -15.70 2.36 12.90
N LEU A 19 -14.63 3.00 13.38
CA LEU A 19 -14.50 3.37 14.79
C LEU A 19 -15.45 4.51 15.20
N ILE A 20 -15.64 5.52 14.35
CA ILE A 20 -16.60 6.60 14.57
C ILE A 20 -18.04 6.03 14.63
N ALA A 21 -18.36 5.10 13.73
CA ALA A 21 -19.69 4.53 13.61
C ALA A 21 -20.00 3.47 14.68
N SER A 22 -19.02 2.93 15.39
CA SER A 22 -19.21 1.83 16.33
C SER A 22 -20.10 2.19 17.54
N GLY A 23 -20.12 3.46 17.93
CA GLY A 23 -20.87 3.94 19.12
C GLY A 23 -20.35 3.40 20.46
N ARG A 24 -19.37 2.49 20.46
CA ARG A 24 -18.74 1.93 21.67
C ARG A 24 -17.51 2.72 22.10
N HIS A 25 -16.82 3.32 21.15
CA HIS A 25 -15.57 4.04 21.38
C HIS A 25 -15.73 5.52 21.08
N GLU A 26 -15.03 6.35 21.82
CA GLU A 26 -14.88 7.78 21.54
C GLU A 26 -13.57 7.98 20.80
N VAL A 27 -13.61 8.41 19.53
CA VAL A 27 -12.43 8.89 18.82
C VAL A 27 -12.19 10.34 19.23
N ALA A 28 -11.41 10.54 20.29
CA ALA A 28 -11.18 11.87 20.90
C ALA A 28 -10.27 12.76 20.03
N ALA A 29 -9.34 12.18 19.29
CA ALA A 29 -8.49 12.89 18.36
C ALA A 29 -7.95 11.96 17.26
N VAL A 30 -7.45 12.58 16.19
CA VAL A 30 -6.76 11.91 15.09
C VAL A 30 -5.33 12.46 15.00
N VAL A 31 -4.36 11.58 14.81
CA VAL A 31 -2.97 11.91 14.53
C VAL A 31 -2.66 11.60 13.08
N THR A 32 -2.15 12.57 12.34
CA THR A 32 -1.79 12.39 10.94
C THR A 32 -0.50 13.12 10.58
N ARG A 33 0.05 12.86 9.40
CA ARG A 33 1.23 13.60 8.91
C ARG A 33 0.85 15.06 8.66
N PRO A 34 1.80 16.02 8.78
CA PRO A 34 1.59 17.40 8.37
C PRO A 34 1.13 17.51 6.92
N ASP A 35 0.40 18.58 6.63
CA ASP A 35 -0.05 18.90 5.27
C ASP A 35 1.14 18.92 4.31
N ALA A 36 0.96 18.35 3.13
CA ALA A 36 2.01 18.17 2.15
C ALA A 36 1.69 18.89 0.84
N PRO A 37 2.71 19.40 0.10
CA PRO A 37 2.50 19.99 -1.21
C PRO A 37 1.91 18.97 -2.20
N ALA A 38 0.76 19.26 -2.79
CA ALA A 38 0.11 18.41 -3.78
C ALA A 38 -0.24 19.19 -5.07
N GLY A 39 -0.37 18.42 -6.17
CA GLY A 39 -0.74 18.95 -7.48
C GLY A 39 0.31 19.86 -8.13
N ARG A 40 -0.02 20.41 -9.32
CA ARG A 40 0.89 21.26 -10.11
C ARG A 40 1.23 22.60 -9.44
N GLY A 41 0.36 23.09 -8.56
CA GLY A 41 0.56 24.34 -7.82
C GLY A 41 1.25 24.19 -6.48
N ARG A 42 1.67 22.97 -6.07
CA ARG A 42 2.30 22.65 -4.79
C ARG A 42 1.59 23.31 -3.58
N ARG A 43 0.26 23.42 -3.63
CA ARG A 43 -0.52 23.88 -2.47
C ARG A 43 -0.44 22.84 -1.38
N LEU A 44 -0.37 23.30 -0.13
CA LEU A 44 -0.50 22.41 1.02
C LEU A 44 -1.91 21.83 1.05
N VAL A 45 -1.99 20.52 1.12
CA VAL A 45 -3.24 19.76 1.16
C VAL A 45 -3.20 18.88 2.40
N ALA A 46 -4.31 18.88 3.12
CA ALA A 46 -4.52 18.01 4.26
C ALA A 46 -4.50 16.53 3.83
N SER A 47 -4.20 15.65 4.76
CA SER A 47 -4.32 14.21 4.49
C SER A 47 -5.78 13.80 4.43
N PRO A 48 -6.15 12.73 3.69
CA PRO A 48 -7.52 12.20 3.68
C PRO A 48 -8.07 11.92 5.08
N VAL A 49 -7.22 11.44 5.99
CA VAL A 49 -7.59 11.21 7.38
C VAL A 49 -7.86 12.53 8.13
N ALA A 50 -7.08 13.59 7.85
CA ALA A 50 -7.35 14.91 8.45
C ALA A 50 -8.68 15.48 7.95
N GLU A 51 -8.92 15.47 6.64
CA GLU A 51 -10.18 15.95 6.05
C GLU A 51 -11.37 15.21 6.65
N ARG A 52 -11.30 13.88 6.74
CA ARG A 52 -12.38 13.08 7.31
C ARG A 52 -12.62 13.34 8.80
N ALA A 53 -11.56 13.56 9.58
CA ALA A 53 -11.66 13.90 11.00
C ALA A 53 -12.29 15.29 11.21
N GLU A 54 -11.88 16.28 10.42
CA GLU A 54 -12.44 17.63 10.43
C GLU A 54 -13.94 17.63 10.09
N GLU A 55 -14.36 16.86 9.06
CA GLU A 55 -15.78 16.65 8.74
C GLU A 55 -16.58 16.04 9.89
N ALA A 56 -15.95 15.18 10.69
CA ALA A 56 -16.59 14.56 11.86
C ALA A 56 -16.51 15.42 13.13
N GLY A 57 -15.88 16.60 13.07
CA GLY A 57 -15.67 17.46 14.23
C GLY A 57 -14.66 16.92 15.25
N ILE A 58 -13.75 16.06 14.83
CA ILE A 58 -12.72 15.42 15.66
C ILE A 58 -11.43 16.25 15.60
N GLU A 59 -10.80 16.44 16.76
CA GLU A 59 -9.52 17.14 16.86
C GLU A 59 -8.42 16.46 16.00
N VAL A 60 -7.66 17.27 15.24
CA VAL A 60 -6.60 16.76 14.37
C VAL A 60 -5.23 17.24 14.87
N LEU A 61 -4.37 16.29 15.20
CA LEU A 61 -2.98 16.51 15.61
C LEU A 61 -2.06 16.21 14.42
N LYS A 62 -1.23 17.18 14.03
CA LYS A 62 -0.30 17.08 12.88
C LYS A 62 1.15 17.27 13.31
N PRO A 63 1.71 16.44 14.23
CA PRO A 63 3.08 16.61 14.70
C PRO A 63 4.08 16.43 13.55
N ALA A 64 5.09 17.31 13.49
CA ALA A 64 6.19 17.13 12.55
C ALA A 64 6.96 15.84 12.87
N ARG A 65 7.11 15.55 14.16
CA ARG A 65 7.72 14.31 14.67
C ARG A 65 6.91 13.80 15.87
N PRO A 66 6.64 12.48 15.98
CA PRO A 66 5.90 11.91 17.11
C PRO A 66 6.60 12.04 18.49
N ARG A 67 7.81 12.57 18.53
CA ARG A 67 8.55 12.88 19.76
C ARG A 67 8.46 14.35 20.21
N ASP A 68 7.76 15.19 19.44
CA ASP A 68 7.62 16.60 19.76
C ASP A 68 6.87 16.76 21.10
N GLU A 69 7.40 17.60 21.98
CA GLU A 69 6.90 17.69 23.36
C GLU A 69 5.46 18.20 23.43
N GLU A 70 5.11 19.16 22.57
CA GLU A 70 3.73 19.67 22.44
C GLU A 70 2.74 18.54 22.09
N PHE A 71 3.10 17.70 21.13
CA PHE A 71 2.30 16.53 20.76
C PHE A 71 2.15 15.54 21.93
N LEU A 72 3.26 15.21 22.58
CA LEU A 72 3.26 14.29 23.71
C LEU A 72 2.48 14.83 24.91
N ALA A 73 2.56 16.13 25.17
CA ALA A 73 1.77 16.79 26.22
C ALA A 73 0.28 16.71 25.89
N ARG A 74 -0.11 17.02 24.65
CA ARG A 74 -1.52 16.94 24.23
C ARG A 74 -2.04 15.51 24.26
N LEU A 75 -1.25 14.53 23.80
CA LEU A 75 -1.62 13.12 23.84
C LEU A 75 -1.87 12.63 25.29
N ARG A 76 -1.01 13.05 26.24
CA ARG A 76 -1.20 12.75 27.67
C ARG A 76 -2.43 13.44 28.27
N GLU A 77 -2.70 14.69 27.87
CA GLU A 77 -3.90 15.43 28.29
C GLU A 77 -5.20 14.76 27.80
N ILE A 78 -5.21 14.28 26.56
CA ILE A 78 -6.33 13.49 26.02
C ILE A 78 -6.50 12.21 26.83
N GLY A 79 -5.41 11.56 27.24
CA GLY A 79 -5.41 10.32 28.01
C GLY A 79 -6.12 9.17 27.29
N PRO A 80 -5.67 8.74 26.09
CA PRO A 80 -6.30 7.65 25.38
C PRO A 80 -6.10 6.31 26.09
N ASP A 81 -7.13 5.48 26.07
CA ASP A 81 -7.01 4.09 26.52
C ASP A 81 -6.18 3.26 25.55
N CYS A 82 -6.40 3.44 24.24
CA CYS A 82 -5.73 2.74 23.16
C CYS A 82 -5.61 3.64 21.93
N CYS A 83 -4.57 3.40 21.12
CA CYS A 83 -4.34 4.16 19.89
C CYS A 83 -4.32 3.23 18.67
N PRO A 84 -5.43 3.08 17.92
CA PRO A 84 -5.47 2.36 16.66
C PRO A 84 -4.67 3.10 15.57
N VAL A 85 -3.90 2.34 14.79
CA VAL A 85 -2.98 2.87 13.76
C VAL A 85 -3.26 2.21 12.42
N VAL A 86 -3.36 3.01 11.36
CA VAL A 86 -3.43 2.51 9.98
C VAL A 86 -2.60 3.40 9.08
N ALA A 87 -1.49 2.89 8.57
CA ALA A 87 -0.62 3.59 7.61
C ALA A 87 -0.28 5.05 8.04
N TYR A 88 0.09 5.26 9.28
CA TYR A 88 0.43 6.59 9.82
C TYR A 88 1.65 7.22 9.12
N GLY A 89 2.64 6.40 8.80
CA GLY A 89 3.81 6.84 8.02
C GLY A 89 4.90 7.53 8.82
N ALA A 90 4.91 7.38 10.14
CA ALA A 90 6.01 7.80 11.02
C ALA A 90 6.27 6.74 12.10
N LEU A 91 7.53 6.61 12.50
CA LEU A 91 7.90 5.74 13.63
C LEU A 91 7.49 6.38 14.94
N LEU A 92 6.81 5.61 15.78
CA LEU A 92 6.42 6.02 17.13
C LEU A 92 7.57 5.71 18.10
N PRO A 93 8.14 6.70 18.77
CA PRO A 93 9.18 6.46 19.76
C PRO A 93 8.56 5.87 21.04
N LYS A 94 9.39 5.18 21.83
CA LYS A 94 8.96 4.55 23.08
C LYS A 94 8.17 5.49 23.99
N ILE A 95 8.59 6.76 24.12
CA ILE A 95 7.91 7.78 24.93
C ILE A 95 6.47 8.06 24.46
N ALA A 96 6.15 7.86 23.18
CA ALA A 96 4.79 7.94 22.66
C ALA A 96 4.05 6.61 22.82
N LEU A 97 4.75 5.47 22.63
CA LEU A 97 4.18 4.13 22.80
C LEU A 97 3.67 3.90 24.23
N ASP A 98 4.33 4.46 25.23
CA ASP A 98 4.02 4.28 26.64
C ASP A 98 2.86 5.17 27.15
N VAL A 99 2.29 6.06 26.31
CA VAL A 99 1.21 6.97 26.75
C VAL A 99 -0.14 6.25 26.90
N PRO A 100 -0.66 5.51 25.92
CA PRO A 100 -1.95 4.82 26.07
C PRO A 100 -1.80 3.57 26.95
N ALA A 101 -2.70 3.39 27.90
CA ALA A 101 -2.65 2.28 28.85
C ALA A 101 -2.72 0.89 28.18
N ARG A 102 -3.39 0.80 27.02
CA ARG A 102 -3.56 -0.43 26.22
C ARG A 102 -2.70 -0.43 24.96
N GLY A 103 -1.76 0.52 24.84
CA GLY A 103 -0.78 0.63 23.77
C GLY A 103 -1.35 1.10 22.43
N TRP A 104 -0.53 0.95 21.41
CA TRP A 104 -0.84 1.28 20.02
C TRP A 104 -1.07 -0.01 19.23
N VAL A 105 -2.20 -0.10 18.54
CA VAL A 105 -2.60 -1.30 17.78
C VAL A 105 -2.63 -0.97 16.30
N ASN A 106 -1.74 -1.58 15.53
CA ASN A 106 -1.67 -1.36 14.08
C ASN A 106 -2.51 -2.37 13.32
N LEU A 107 -3.21 -1.88 12.30
CA LEU A 107 -3.77 -2.70 11.23
C LEU A 107 -2.74 -2.77 10.10
N HIS A 108 -2.12 -3.93 9.94
CA HIS A 108 -1.11 -4.22 8.93
C HIS A 108 -1.69 -5.07 7.81
N PHE A 109 -1.40 -4.73 6.56
CA PHE A 109 -2.02 -5.37 5.40
C PHE A 109 -1.23 -6.59 4.92
N SER A 110 -0.93 -7.51 5.84
CA SER A 110 -0.42 -8.84 5.58
C SER A 110 -0.81 -9.82 6.68
N LEU A 111 -0.58 -11.10 6.46
CA LEU A 111 -0.64 -12.15 7.48
C LEU A 111 0.71 -12.22 8.18
N LEU A 112 0.89 -11.47 9.28
CA LEU A 112 2.12 -11.49 10.06
C LEU A 112 2.42 -12.92 10.56
N PRO A 113 3.71 -13.35 10.54
CA PRO A 113 4.93 -12.57 10.39
C PRO A 113 5.41 -12.33 8.95
N ALA A 114 4.62 -12.70 7.94
CA ALA A 114 4.97 -12.42 6.55
C ALA A 114 4.81 -10.93 6.22
N TRP A 115 5.73 -10.41 5.41
CA TRP A 115 5.69 -9.07 4.85
C TRP A 115 5.68 -7.94 5.90
N ARG A 116 6.53 -8.02 6.93
CA ARG A 116 6.77 -6.90 7.85
C ARG A 116 7.37 -5.72 7.10
N GLY A 117 6.83 -4.50 7.29
CA GLY A 117 7.36 -3.27 6.69
C GLY A 117 6.33 -2.44 5.92
N ALA A 118 6.83 -1.55 5.06
CA ALA A 118 6.04 -0.44 4.52
C ALA A 118 5.16 -0.79 3.30
N ALA A 119 5.40 -1.92 2.61
CA ALA A 119 4.74 -2.24 1.34
C ALA A 119 4.27 -3.71 1.24
N PRO A 120 3.57 -4.25 2.26
CA PRO A 120 3.21 -5.66 2.32
C PRO A 120 2.37 -6.13 1.13
N VAL A 121 1.38 -5.34 0.71
CA VAL A 121 0.47 -5.68 -0.40
C VAL A 121 1.20 -5.74 -1.73
N GLN A 122 2.10 -4.77 -1.98
CA GLN A 122 2.92 -4.76 -3.18
C GLN A 122 3.81 -6.01 -3.26
N HIS A 123 4.47 -6.36 -2.16
CA HIS A 123 5.34 -7.53 -2.09
C HIS A 123 4.56 -8.84 -2.26
N ALA A 124 3.40 -8.98 -1.64
CA ALA A 124 2.53 -10.15 -1.83
C ALA A 124 2.15 -10.35 -3.31
N VAL A 125 1.72 -9.29 -4.01
CA VAL A 125 1.40 -9.36 -5.45
C VAL A 125 2.65 -9.68 -6.27
N MET A 126 3.78 -9.04 -6.00
CA MET A 126 5.04 -9.26 -6.74
C MET A 126 5.64 -10.64 -6.49
N ALA A 127 5.48 -11.21 -5.32
CA ALA A 127 5.85 -12.59 -4.99
C ALA A 127 4.93 -13.61 -5.66
N GLY A 128 3.68 -13.22 -5.90
CA GLY A 128 2.64 -14.06 -6.49
C GLY A 128 1.94 -14.92 -5.45
N ASP A 129 1.78 -14.38 -4.26
CA ASP A 129 0.98 -15.02 -3.22
C ASP A 129 -0.46 -15.20 -3.71
N GLU A 130 -1.06 -16.33 -3.44
CA GLU A 130 -2.46 -16.61 -3.78
C GLU A 130 -3.42 -16.13 -2.68
N VAL A 131 -2.90 -16.05 -1.45
CA VAL A 131 -3.60 -15.61 -0.25
C VAL A 131 -2.72 -14.63 0.51
N THR A 132 -3.33 -13.55 0.96
CA THR A 132 -2.76 -12.59 1.89
C THR A 132 -3.82 -12.22 2.92
N GLY A 133 -3.72 -11.07 3.56
CA GLY A 133 -4.72 -10.66 4.53
C GLY A 133 -4.36 -9.37 5.25
N ALA A 134 -4.93 -9.21 6.43
CA ALA A 134 -4.56 -8.16 7.35
C ALA A 134 -4.44 -8.73 8.77
N SER A 135 -3.57 -8.12 9.57
CA SER A 135 -3.34 -8.45 10.96
C SER A 135 -3.47 -7.21 11.84
N THR A 136 -4.15 -7.31 12.97
CA THR A 136 -4.05 -6.32 14.04
C THR A 136 -3.02 -6.79 15.06
N PHE A 137 -2.07 -5.92 15.43
CA PHE A 137 -1.00 -6.27 16.36
C PHE A 137 -0.61 -5.09 17.26
N LEU A 138 -0.09 -5.37 18.45
CA LEU A 138 0.45 -4.37 19.36
C LEU A 138 1.79 -3.87 18.84
N ILE A 139 1.93 -2.54 18.68
CA ILE A 139 3.19 -1.95 18.23
C ILE A 139 4.22 -1.99 19.35
N GLU A 140 5.42 -2.48 19.02
CA GLU A 140 6.63 -2.48 19.82
C GLU A 140 7.76 -1.76 19.09
N GLU A 141 8.95 -1.70 19.68
CA GLU A 141 10.12 -1.04 19.06
C GLU A 141 10.61 -1.76 17.78
N GLY A 142 10.36 -3.06 17.65
CA GLY A 142 10.73 -3.84 16.47
C GLY A 142 9.80 -3.58 15.29
N LEU A 143 10.34 -3.71 14.06
CA LEU A 143 9.57 -3.51 12.83
C LEU A 143 8.47 -4.57 12.72
N ASP A 144 7.22 -4.17 12.95
CA ASP A 144 6.00 -4.99 12.86
C ASP A 144 6.12 -6.37 13.54
N SER A 145 6.87 -6.44 14.64
CA SER A 145 7.22 -7.68 15.35
C SER A 145 6.36 -7.97 16.57
N GLY A 146 5.54 -7.01 16.99
CA GLY A 146 4.72 -7.15 18.18
C GLY A 146 3.65 -8.25 18.08
N PRO A 147 3.06 -8.66 19.22
CA PRO A 147 2.09 -9.75 19.26
C PRO A 147 0.80 -9.40 18.54
N VAL A 148 0.19 -10.40 17.89
CA VAL A 148 -0.99 -10.28 17.02
C VAL A 148 -2.27 -10.52 17.82
N TYR A 149 -3.26 -9.62 17.65
CA TYR A 149 -4.59 -9.78 18.23
C TYR A 149 -5.53 -10.57 17.31
N GLY A 150 -5.52 -10.30 16.02
CA GLY A 150 -6.42 -10.93 15.08
C GLY A 150 -5.92 -10.85 13.65
N VAL A 151 -6.44 -11.74 12.81
CA VAL A 151 -6.11 -11.81 11.39
C VAL A 151 -7.37 -12.00 10.57
N LEU A 152 -7.36 -11.51 9.33
CA LEU A 152 -8.28 -11.89 8.28
C LEU A 152 -7.51 -12.33 7.05
N THR A 153 -8.06 -13.25 6.27
CA THR A 153 -7.48 -13.72 5.01
C THR A 153 -8.23 -13.13 3.83
N GLU A 154 -7.48 -12.82 2.77
CA GLU A 154 -8.03 -12.32 1.50
C GLU A 154 -7.33 -13.03 0.33
N ARG A 155 -8.10 -13.42 -0.68
CA ARG A 155 -7.55 -14.01 -1.90
C ARG A 155 -6.96 -12.94 -2.81
N VAL A 156 -5.75 -13.15 -3.28
CA VAL A 156 -5.14 -12.35 -4.34
C VAL A 156 -5.66 -12.87 -5.69
N ARG A 157 -6.43 -12.04 -6.40
CA ARG A 157 -7.00 -12.41 -7.70
C ARG A 157 -5.93 -12.30 -8.80
N PRO A 158 -6.00 -13.11 -9.85
CA PRO A 158 -4.98 -13.11 -10.91
C PRO A 158 -4.75 -11.75 -11.58
N THR A 159 -5.75 -10.88 -11.60
CA THR A 159 -5.70 -9.56 -12.23
C THR A 159 -5.59 -8.40 -11.24
N ASP A 160 -5.53 -8.68 -9.94
CA ASP A 160 -5.42 -7.61 -8.94
C ASP A 160 -4.13 -6.81 -9.13
N THR A 161 -4.29 -5.51 -9.14
CA THR A 161 -3.19 -4.60 -8.81
C THR A 161 -3.02 -4.50 -7.29
N SER A 162 -1.88 -3.99 -6.83
CA SER A 162 -1.73 -3.70 -5.39
C SER A 162 -2.76 -2.69 -4.88
N GLY A 163 -3.21 -1.75 -5.74
CA GLY A 163 -4.27 -0.81 -5.42
C GLY A 163 -5.63 -1.48 -5.20
N ASP A 164 -6.02 -2.40 -6.08
CA ASP A 164 -7.29 -3.15 -5.95
C ASP A 164 -7.32 -3.97 -4.67
N LEU A 165 -6.24 -4.72 -4.43
CA LEU A 165 -6.11 -5.56 -3.25
C LEU A 165 -6.08 -4.74 -1.96
N LEU A 166 -5.31 -3.63 -1.94
CA LEU A 166 -5.22 -2.74 -0.79
C LEU A 166 -6.57 -2.10 -0.45
N THR A 167 -7.35 -1.72 -1.46
CA THR A 167 -8.71 -1.20 -1.26
C THR A 167 -9.60 -2.22 -0.56
N ARG A 168 -9.61 -3.48 -1.02
CA ARG A 168 -10.40 -4.55 -0.38
C ARG A 168 -9.94 -4.81 1.06
N LEU A 169 -8.62 -4.86 1.27
CA LEU A 169 -8.05 -5.07 2.60
C LEU A 169 -8.35 -3.90 3.56
N ALA A 170 -8.41 -2.66 3.06
CA ALA A 170 -8.76 -1.50 3.87
C ALA A 170 -10.19 -1.60 4.42
N PHE A 171 -11.16 -1.97 3.58
CA PHE A 171 -12.55 -2.15 4.03
C PHE A 171 -12.72 -3.36 4.95
N ALA A 172 -12.16 -4.51 4.59
CA ALA A 172 -12.26 -5.72 5.42
C ALA A 172 -11.51 -5.55 6.76
N GLY A 173 -10.31 -4.94 6.71
CA GLY A 173 -9.48 -4.65 7.88
C GLY A 173 -10.12 -3.63 8.84
N ALA A 174 -10.97 -2.73 8.35
CA ALA A 174 -11.71 -1.79 9.19
C ALA A 174 -12.58 -2.53 10.21
N GLY A 175 -13.30 -3.56 9.78
CA GLY A 175 -14.08 -4.42 10.65
C GLY A 175 -13.22 -5.22 11.64
N LEU A 176 -12.07 -5.73 11.19
CA LEU A 176 -11.13 -6.43 12.05
C LEU A 176 -10.58 -5.50 13.15
N LEU A 177 -10.22 -4.25 12.80
CA LEU A 177 -9.70 -3.29 13.78
C LEU A 177 -10.78 -2.90 14.81
N ALA A 178 -12.00 -2.64 14.37
CA ALA A 178 -13.11 -2.34 15.28
C ALA A 178 -13.37 -3.50 16.25
N ALA A 179 -13.46 -4.72 15.76
CA ALA A 179 -13.62 -5.92 16.60
C ALA A 179 -12.42 -6.13 17.55
N THR A 180 -11.21 -5.77 17.11
CA THR A 180 -10.03 -5.80 17.97
C THR A 180 -10.15 -4.80 19.12
N MET A 181 -10.62 -3.56 18.86
CA MET A 181 -10.84 -2.56 19.91
C MET A 181 -11.92 -3.03 20.90
N ASP A 182 -13.00 -3.62 20.39
CA ASP A 182 -14.07 -4.20 21.23
C ASP A 182 -13.52 -5.29 22.16
N GLY A 183 -12.76 -6.25 21.62
CA GLY A 183 -12.21 -7.35 22.40
C GLY A 183 -11.14 -6.92 23.41
N ILE A 184 -10.35 -5.88 23.10
CA ILE A 184 -9.42 -5.26 24.05
C ILE A 184 -10.18 -4.57 25.19
N GLU A 185 -11.28 -3.84 24.89
CA GLU A 185 -12.12 -3.20 25.91
C GLU A 185 -12.73 -4.22 26.85
N ASP A 186 -13.31 -5.28 26.30
CA ASP A 186 -13.96 -6.34 27.05
C ASP A 186 -12.98 -7.23 27.82
N GLY A 187 -11.66 -7.14 27.55
CA GLY A 187 -10.63 -8.01 28.12
C GLY A 187 -10.71 -9.47 27.64
N THR A 188 -11.45 -9.71 26.55
CA THR A 188 -11.64 -11.06 25.97
C THR A 188 -10.61 -11.41 24.90
N LEU A 189 -9.91 -10.40 24.36
CA LEU A 189 -8.92 -10.58 23.30
C LEU A 189 -7.51 -10.32 23.82
N HIS A 190 -6.63 -11.31 23.67
CA HIS A 190 -5.23 -11.24 24.08
C HIS A 190 -4.32 -11.38 22.87
N ALA A 191 -3.29 -10.54 22.82
CA ALA A 191 -2.30 -10.62 21.75
C ALA A 191 -1.40 -11.85 21.92
N VAL A 192 -1.12 -12.55 20.81
CA VAL A 192 -0.29 -13.75 20.75
C VAL A 192 1.03 -13.41 20.04
N PRO A 193 2.19 -13.79 20.63
CA PRO A 193 3.48 -13.59 19.99
C PRO A 193 3.52 -14.16 18.57
N GLN A 194 4.16 -13.46 17.65
CA GLN A 194 4.33 -13.94 16.29
C GLN A 194 5.28 -15.15 16.27
N PRO A 195 5.06 -16.15 15.39
CA PRO A 195 6.00 -17.25 15.23
C PRO A 195 7.36 -16.75 14.74
N ALA A 196 8.42 -17.47 15.13
CA ALA A 196 9.79 -17.16 14.69
C ALA A 196 10.05 -17.54 13.22
N GLU A 197 9.23 -18.44 12.67
CA GLU A 197 9.32 -18.91 11.29
C GLU A 197 8.38 -18.12 10.37
N GLY A 198 8.68 -18.08 9.07
CA GLY A 198 7.86 -17.41 8.06
C GLY A 198 8.02 -15.89 8.01
N ILE A 199 9.00 -15.34 8.71
CA ILE A 199 9.27 -13.89 8.68
C ILE A 199 9.81 -13.50 7.29
N THR A 200 9.11 -12.59 6.64
CA THR A 200 9.57 -11.93 5.41
C THR A 200 9.44 -10.42 5.55
N LEU A 201 10.23 -9.69 4.75
CA LEU A 201 10.27 -8.23 4.80
C LEU A 201 9.64 -7.61 3.56
N ALA A 202 8.97 -6.49 3.75
CA ALA A 202 8.32 -5.71 2.71
C ALA A 202 8.81 -4.24 2.77
N PRO A 203 10.06 -3.96 2.38
CA PRO A 203 10.56 -2.59 2.33
C PRO A 203 9.72 -1.74 1.35
N LYS A 204 9.81 -0.43 1.50
CA LYS A 204 9.16 0.49 0.59
C LYS A 204 9.65 0.25 -0.85
N ILE A 205 8.73 0.12 -1.79
CA ILE A 205 9.05 0.00 -3.21
C ILE A 205 9.52 1.36 -3.73
N THR A 206 10.73 1.39 -4.27
CA THR A 206 11.30 2.58 -4.92
C THR A 206 10.89 2.67 -6.39
N VAL A 207 11.23 3.79 -7.02
CA VAL A 207 11.02 3.95 -8.47
C VAL A 207 11.90 2.99 -9.25
N GLU A 208 13.10 2.74 -8.76
CA GLU A 208 14.09 1.82 -9.35
C GLU A 208 13.60 0.37 -9.28
N ASP A 209 13.01 -0.06 -8.16
CA ASP A 209 12.41 -1.40 -7.98
C ASP A 209 11.27 -1.66 -8.97
N ALA A 210 10.61 -0.61 -9.45
CA ALA A 210 9.52 -0.69 -10.41
C ALA A 210 9.98 -0.74 -11.88
N GLN A 211 11.29 -0.72 -12.15
CA GLN A 211 11.81 -0.88 -13.49
C GLN A 211 11.66 -2.32 -13.97
N VAL A 212 10.96 -2.51 -15.08
CA VAL A 212 10.74 -3.85 -15.66
C VAL A 212 12.04 -4.38 -16.28
N GLN A 213 12.40 -5.60 -15.89
CA GLN A 213 13.51 -6.37 -16.46
C GLN A 213 12.96 -7.35 -17.50
N TRP A 214 13.13 -7.04 -18.76
CA TRP A 214 12.54 -7.84 -19.86
C TRP A 214 13.16 -9.24 -19.99
N SER A 215 14.35 -9.47 -19.46
CA SER A 215 14.96 -10.81 -19.35
C SER A 215 14.29 -11.71 -18.30
N ALA A 216 13.45 -11.16 -17.44
CA ALA A 216 12.67 -11.94 -16.48
C ALA A 216 11.53 -12.69 -17.17
N PRO A 217 11.02 -13.79 -16.57
CA PRO A 217 9.83 -14.48 -17.10
C PRO A 217 8.59 -13.59 -17.15
N ALA A 218 7.68 -13.82 -18.11
CA ALA A 218 6.48 -13.02 -18.32
C ALA A 218 5.59 -12.87 -17.06
N LEU A 219 5.46 -13.93 -16.26
CA LEU A 219 4.74 -13.86 -14.99
C LEU A 219 5.40 -12.91 -13.99
N ARG A 220 6.73 -12.81 -13.98
CA ARG A 220 7.42 -11.84 -13.13
C ARG A 220 7.18 -10.41 -13.62
N VAL A 221 7.22 -10.18 -14.93
CA VAL A 221 6.90 -8.89 -15.54
C VAL A 221 5.48 -8.46 -15.18
N ASP A 222 4.49 -9.34 -15.36
CA ASP A 222 3.10 -9.09 -14.99
C ASP A 222 2.95 -8.72 -13.51
N ARG A 223 3.56 -9.50 -12.62
CA ARG A 223 3.50 -9.26 -11.17
C ARG A 223 4.14 -7.93 -10.78
N VAL A 224 5.25 -7.52 -11.41
CA VAL A 224 5.85 -6.20 -11.19
C VAL A 224 4.90 -5.09 -11.63
N VAL A 225 4.28 -5.23 -12.82
CA VAL A 225 3.31 -4.25 -13.31
C VAL A 225 2.14 -4.11 -12.34
N ARG A 226 1.54 -5.22 -11.92
CA ARG A 226 0.40 -5.20 -10.98
C ARG A 226 0.81 -4.75 -9.57
N GLY A 227 1.92 -5.24 -9.04
CA GLY A 227 2.41 -4.91 -7.69
C GLY A 227 2.85 -3.45 -7.54
N CYS A 228 3.33 -2.83 -8.62
CA CYS A 228 3.69 -1.41 -8.62
C CYS A 228 2.53 -0.48 -9.03
N THR A 229 1.35 -0.97 -9.35
CA THR A 229 0.19 -0.16 -9.74
C THR A 229 -0.74 0.06 -8.56
N PRO A 230 -1.14 1.30 -8.22
CA PRO A 230 -0.92 2.56 -8.96
C PRO A 230 0.41 3.25 -8.69
N ALA A 231 1.13 2.89 -7.63
CA ALA A 231 2.35 3.57 -7.20
C ALA A 231 3.44 2.58 -6.78
N PRO A 232 4.71 2.85 -7.18
CA PRO A 232 5.21 4.00 -7.93
C PRO A 232 4.89 3.98 -9.43
N GLY A 233 4.33 2.88 -9.94
CA GLY A 233 4.05 2.60 -11.34
C GLY A 233 5.24 1.92 -12.03
N ALA A 234 5.03 0.69 -12.54
CA ALA A 234 6.04 -0.02 -13.31
C ALA A 234 6.43 0.78 -14.56
N TRP A 235 7.70 0.72 -14.95
CA TRP A 235 8.21 1.50 -16.07
C TRP A 235 9.35 0.79 -16.79
N THR A 236 9.58 1.25 -18.01
CA THR A 236 10.70 0.86 -18.85
C THR A 236 11.20 2.08 -19.64
N LEU A 237 12.22 1.91 -20.47
CA LEU A 237 12.65 2.90 -21.44
C LEU A 237 12.16 2.53 -22.84
N PHE A 238 11.81 3.54 -23.63
CA PHE A 238 11.59 3.44 -25.06
C PHE A 238 12.27 4.64 -25.73
N ARG A 239 13.26 4.36 -26.57
CA ARG A 239 14.11 5.39 -27.21
C ARG A 239 14.69 6.39 -26.18
N GLY A 240 15.14 5.90 -25.02
CA GLY A 240 15.69 6.71 -23.93
C GLY A 240 14.68 7.46 -23.07
N GLU A 241 13.40 7.46 -23.42
CA GLU A 241 12.34 8.10 -22.63
C GLU A 241 11.59 7.08 -21.75
N ARG A 242 11.17 7.53 -20.57
CA ARG A 242 10.40 6.68 -19.65
C ARG A 242 9.00 6.42 -20.17
N LEU A 243 8.65 5.14 -20.26
CA LEU A 243 7.30 4.65 -20.54
C LEU A 243 6.79 3.88 -19.33
N LYS A 244 5.72 4.35 -18.68
CA LYS A 244 5.05 3.59 -17.62
C LYS A 244 4.17 2.49 -18.23
N LEU A 245 4.18 1.33 -17.61
CA LEU A 245 3.34 0.20 -17.93
C LEU A 245 2.20 0.16 -16.91
N VAL A 246 0.98 0.41 -17.37
CA VAL A 246 -0.19 0.52 -16.49
C VAL A 246 -0.91 -0.83 -16.38
N GLN A 247 -0.94 -1.56 -17.49
CA GLN A 247 -1.56 -2.89 -17.55
C GLN A 247 -0.89 -3.74 -18.62
N ALA A 248 -0.54 -4.97 -18.24
CA ALA A 248 0.02 -5.98 -19.13
C ALA A 248 -0.57 -7.35 -18.76
N ALA A 249 -0.50 -8.31 -19.68
CA ALA A 249 -0.89 -9.68 -19.43
C ALA A 249 0.04 -10.67 -20.15
N PRO A 250 0.40 -11.81 -19.55
CA PRO A 250 1.17 -12.85 -20.19
C PRO A 250 0.43 -13.49 -21.38
N VAL A 251 1.17 -13.81 -22.46
CA VAL A 251 0.65 -14.49 -23.64
C VAL A 251 1.46 -15.76 -23.86
N VAL A 252 0.97 -16.87 -23.32
CA VAL A 252 1.70 -18.13 -23.18
C VAL A 252 2.15 -18.71 -24.53
N ASP A 253 1.33 -18.59 -25.58
CA ASP A 253 1.57 -19.19 -26.88
C ASP A 253 2.52 -18.37 -27.76
N ARG A 254 3.04 -17.23 -27.26
CA ARG A 254 3.89 -16.35 -28.04
C ARG A 254 5.33 -16.32 -27.50
N THR A 255 6.22 -17.04 -28.19
CA THR A 255 7.61 -17.24 -27.78
C THR A 255 8.63 -16.80 -28.86
N ASP A 256 8.16 -16.09 -29.88
CA ASP A 256 8.93 -15.69 -31.07
C ASP A 256 9.69 -14.37 -30.92
N LEU A 257 9.53 -13.67 -29.78
CA LEU A 257 10.15 -12.37 -29.54
C LEU A 257 11.33 -12.48 -28.56
N ALA A 258 12.42 -11.82 -28.87
CA ALA A 258 13.53 -11.66 -27.93
C ALA A 258 13.12 -10.77 -26.74
N PRO A 259 13.78 -10.87 -25.55
CA PRO A 259 13.49 -10.02 -24.40
C PRO A 259 13.56 -8.53 -24.75
N GLY A 260 12.47 -7.81 -24.49
CA GLY A 260 12.30 -6.39 -24.82
C GLY A 260 11.84 -6.11 -26.25
N GLU A 261 11.95 -7.05 -27.18
CA GLU A 261 11.53 -6.86 -28.56
C GLU A 261 10.05 -6.58 -28.68
N LEU A 262 9.71 -5.54 -29.44
CA LEU A 262 8.34 -5.07 -29.68
C LEU A 262 7.74 -5.67 -30.94
N SER A 263 6.49 -6.13 -30.84
CA SER A 263 5.68 -6.48 -31.98
C SER A 263 4.34 -5.76 -31.91
N ALA A 264 4.15 -4.76 -32.76
CA ALA A 264 2.94 -3.94 -32.78
C ALA A 264 2.02 -4.34 -33.95
N GLY A 265 0.82 -4.76 -33.64
CA GLY A 265 -0.27 -4.98 -34.59
C GLY A 265 -1.26 -3.80 -34.62
N LYS A 266 -2.38 -4.00 -35.32
CA LYS A 266 -3.42 -2.96 -35.40
C LYS A 266 -4.02 -2.63 -34.03
N ASN A 267 -4.24 -3.65 -33.19
CA ASN A 267 -4.96 -3.52 -31.92
C ASN A 267 -4.15 -3.99 -30.71
N ASN A 268 -3.02 -4.64 -30.91
CA ASN A 268 -2.24 -5.32 -29.88
C ASN A 268 -0.77 -4.87 -29.93
N VAL A 269 -0.13 -4.82 -28.79
CA VAL A 269 1.30 -4.57 -28.65
C VAL A 269 1.87 -5.64 -27.74
N TYR A 270 2.79 -6.43 -28.28
CA TYR A 270 3.47 -7.50 -27.54
C TYR A 270 4.91 -7.14 -27.29
N VAL A 271 5.45 -7.61 -26.18
CA VAL A 271 6.84 -7.47 -25.81
C VAL A 271 7.38 -8.83 -25.40
N GLY A 272 8.51 -9.22 -25.97
CA GLY A 272 9.21 -10.42 -25.57
C GLY A 272 9.74 -10.35 -24.14
N THR A 273 9.80 -11.48 -23.47
CA THR A 273 10.38 -11.61 -22.12
C THR A 273 11.33 -12.81 -22.07
N GLY A 274 11.85 -13.12 -20.91
CA GLY A 274 12.72 -14.29 -20.71
C GLY A 274 12.02 -15.65 -20.88
N SER A 275 10.69 -15.69 -21.10
CA SER A 275 9.93 -16.94 -21.32
C SER A 275 9.02 -16.86 -22.54
N HIS A 276 7.98 -16.07 -22.49
CA HIS A 276 6.99 -15.83 -23.56
C HIS A 276 6.62 -14.34 -23.54
N ALA A 277 5.85 -13.87 -24.52
CA ALA A 277 5.52 -12.46 -24.59
C ALA A 277 4.53 -12.02 -23.51
N VAL A 278 4.51 -10.72 -23.25
CA VAL A 278 3.40 -10.04 -22.58
C VAL A 278 2.69 -9.12 -23.57
N GLU A 279 1.39 -9.01 -23.46
CA GLU A 279 0.59 -8.01 -24.16
C GLU A 279 0.48 -6.77 -23.30
N LEU A 280 0.84 -5.60 -23.86
CA LEU A 280 0.63 -4.31 -23.22
C LEU A 280 -0.78 -3.82 -23.55
N HIS A 281 -1.59 -3.55 -22.54
CA HIS A 281 -2.94 -3.00 -22.73
C HIS A 281 -2.95 -1.48 -22.59
N TRP A 282 -2.35 -0.98 -21.49
CA TRP A 282 -2.29 0.44 -21.17
C TRP A 282 -0.86 0.87 -20.81
N VAL A 283 -0.46 1.98 -21.40
CA VAL A 283 0.85 2.61 -21.16
C VAL A 283 0.69 4.10 -20.91
N GLN A 284 1.70 4.70 -20.29
CA GLN A 284 1.74 6.15 -20.08
C GLN A 284 3.11 6.69 -20.45
N PRO A 285 3.24 7.30 -21.64
CA PRO A 285 4.45 8.03 -22.03
C PRO A 285 4.74 9.21 -21.11
N GLN A 286 5.98 9.59 -21.02
CA GLN A 286 6.41 10.70 -20.17
C GLN A 286 5.62 11.99 -20.51
N GLY A 287 5.07 12.64 -19.48
CA GLY A 287 4.30 13.87 -19.62
C GLY A 287 2.92 13.71 -20.27
N LYS A 288 2.48 12.51 -20.60
CA LYS A 288 1.15 12.24 -21.18
C LYS A 288 0.22 11.57 -20.17
N LYS A 289 -1.07 11.51 -20.52
CA LYS A 289 -2.05 10.68 -19.78
C LYS A 289 -1.93 9.22 -20.20
N PRO A 290 -2.38 8.25 -19.36
CA PRO A 290 -2.49 6.86 -19.76
C PRO A 290 -3.32 6.72 -21.07
N MET A 291 -2.89 5.81 -21.94
CA MET A 291 -3.53 5.53 -23.22
C MET A 291 -3.42 4.04 -23.58
N ARG A 292 -4.21 3.58 -24.52
CA ARG A 292 -4.07 2.21 -25.03
C ARG A 292 -2.70 2.02 -25.67
N ALA A 293 -2.08 0.87 -25.43
CA ALA A 293 -0.75 0.58 -25.98
C ALA A 293 -0.75 0.59 -27.52
N ALA A 294 -1.83 0.12 -28.18
CA ALA A 294 -1.97 0.17 -29.62
C ALA A 294 -2.01 1.61 -30.18
N ASP A 295 -2.65 2.54 -29.45
CA ASP A 295 -2.69 3.96 -29.86
C ASP A 295 -1.32 4.62 -29.73
N TRP A 296 -0.61 4.31 -28.64
CA TRP A 296 0.77 4.72 -28.45
C TRP A 296 1.66 4.21 -29.57
N ALA A 297 1.60 2.91 -29.85
CA ALA A 297 2.43 2.25 -30.87
C ALA A 297 2.23 2.87 -32.27
N ARG A 298 0.98 3.17 -32.65
CA ARG A 298 0.69 3.89 -33.90
C ARG A 298 1.26 5.31 -33.91
N GLY A 299 1.16 6.01 -32.78
CA GLY A 299 1.65 7.38 -32.65
C GLY A 299 3.16 7.49 -32.79
N VAL A 300 3.92 6.55 -32.20
CA VAL A 300 5.40 6.53 -32.25
C VAL A 300 5.95 5.78 -33.45
N ARG A 301 5.10 5.07 -34.21
CA ARG A 301 5.47 4.29 -35.39
C ARG A 301 6.60 3.32 -35.10
N ILE A 302 6.31 2.33 -34.24
CA ILE A 302 7.27 1.28 -33.87
C ILE A 302 7.80 0.61 -35.13
N ALA A 303 9.12 0.56 -35.30
CA ALA A 303 9.79 -0.13 -36.39
C ALA A 303 10.00 -1.61 -36.04
N HIS A 304 10.23 -2.42 -37.06
CA HIS A 304 10.61 -3.84 -36.87
C HIS A 304 11.95 -3.93 -36.11
N GLY A 305 11.98 -4.80 -35.09
CA GLY A 305 13.20 -5.02 -34.27
C GLY A 305 13.45 -3.97 -33.18
N GLU A 306 12.55 -2.97 -32.99
CA GLU A 306 12.67 -2.07 -31.86
C GLU A 306 12.37 -2.79 -30.54
N ALA A 307 13.04 -2.34 -29.47
CA ALA A 307 12.94 -2.94 -28.16
C ALA A 307 12.68 -1.90 -27.06
N LEU A 308 12.11 -2.37 -25.95
CA LEU A 308 12.01 -1.66 -24.69
C LEU A 308 13.24 -1.96 -23.81
N GLY A 309 13.57 -1.05 -22.92
CA GLY A 309 14.69 -1.21 -21.97
C GLY A 309 16.02 -0.70 -22.51
N VAL A 310 16.03 -0.05 -23.67
CA VAL A 310 17.18 0.55 -24.32
C VAL A 310 17.00 2.05 -24.50
#